data_a44a42b03ba00adbb6f2d59baf57a8c5
#
_entry.id   a44a42b03ba00adbb6f2d59baf57a8c5
#
_cell.length_a   1.000
_cell.length_b   1.000
_cell.length_c   1.000
_cell.angle_alpha   90.00
_cell.angle_beta   90.00
_cell.angle_gamma   90.00
#
_symmetry.space_group_name_H-M   'P 1'
#
loop_
_entity.id
_entity.type
_entity.pdbx_description
1 polymer ?
#
loop_
_entity_poly.entity_id
_entity_poly.type
_entity_poly.pdbx_seq_one_letter_code
_entity_poly.pdbx_strand_id
1 'polypeptide(L)'
;MNVLFEDADIIVIDKPAGRIVHPAPGHEDGSITEELVKRCPSMAGVGSAERPGVVHRLDRDTSGVMVFAKTRAAYLDLRRQFESHETIEKTYLAVLHGAPKERKGTLDGPVGRERLRAITHWNVLAKHGPVSLVEFRIETGRMHQIRIHAAELGCPVVGDRTYGDAAKDRRLRTRPSRHLLHAVELSFLHPTTHRRVTFSAPPPADLVYAG
;
A
#
# COMPACT_ATOMS: atom_id res chain seq x y z
N MET A 1 8.66 -14.73 3.03
CA MET A 1 7.37 -13.98 2.90
C MET A 1 6.51 -14.28 4.11
N ASN A 2 5.95 -13.26 4.75
CA ASN A 2 5.06 -13.43 5.91
C ASN A 2 3.62 -13.57 5.43
N VAL A 3 2.99 -14.75 5.64
CA VAL A 3 1.59 -15.03 5.27
C VAL A 3 0.72 -14.73 6.48
N LEU A 4 -0.24 -13.81 6.32
CA LEU A 4 -1.20 -13.43 7.35
C LEU A 4 -2.41 -14.35 7.36
N PHE A 5 -2.83 -14.80 6.17
CA PHE A 5 -3.96 -15.71 5.98
C PHE A 5 -3.85 -16.44 4.66
N GLU A 6 -4.33 -17.67 4.63
CA GLU A 6 -4.43 -18.47 3.40
C GLU A 6 -5.59 -19.46 3.51
N ASP A 7 -6.40 -19.54 2.45
CA ASP A 7 -7.40 -20.58 2.27
C ASP A 7 -7.40 -21.13 0.83
N ALA A 8 -8.49 -21.71 0.37
CA ALA A 8 -8.60 -22.24 -0.99
C ALA A 8 -8.61 -21.13 -2.06
N ASP A 9 -9.12 -19.94 -1.75
CA ASP A 9 -9.46 -18.90 -2.72
C ASP A 9 -8.50 -17.71 -2.71
N ILE A 10 -7.94 -17.37 -1.56
CA ILE A 10 -7.08 -16.20 -1.39
C ILE A 10 -5.82 -16.50 -0.57
N ILE A 11 -4.81 -15.68 -0.77
CA ILE A 11 -3.68 -15.57 0.14
C ILE A 11 -3.43 -14.10 0.47
N VAL A 12 -3.28 -13.80 1.77
CA VAL A 12 -3.00 -12.46 2.29
C VAL A 12 -1.62 -12.48 2.93
N ILE A 13 -0.81 -11.51 2.57
CA ILE A 13 0.57 -11.40 3.03
C ILE A 13 0.85 -10.04 3.67
N ASP A 14 1.83 -9.99 4.55
CA ASP A 14 2.54 -8.77 4.90
C ASP A 14 3.74 -8.62 3.95
N LYS A 15 3.59 -7.72 2.98
CA LYS A 15 4.63 -7.44 1.99
C LYS A 15 5.78 -6.66 2.64
N PRO A 16 7.01 -7.16 2.61
CA PRO A 16 8.15 -6.36 3.02
C PRO A 16 8.40 -5.21 2.04
N ALA A 17 9.00 -4.12 2.51
CA ALA A 17 9.53 -3.08 1.64
C ALA A 17 10.69 -3.60 0.77
N GLY A 18 10.95 -2.95 -0.36
CA GLY A 18 12.01 -3.31 -1.30
C GLY A 18 11.63 -4.42 -2.30
N ARG A 19 10.48 -5.10 -2.12
CA ARG A 19 10.02 -6.17 -3.01
C ARG A 19 8.98 -5.66 -4.00
N ILE A 20 9.17 -5.97 -5.29
CA ILE A 20 8.17 -5.76 -6.33
C ILE A 20 7.06 -6.82 -6.25
N VAL A 21 5.85 -6.42 -6.61
CA VAL A 21 4.68 -7.32 -6.58
C VAL A 21 4.73 -8.35 -7.71
N HIS A 22 5.03 -7.91 -8.92
CA HIS A 22 5.13 -8.72 -10.13
C HIS A 22 6.32 -8.25 -10.97
N PRO A 23 6.85 -9.07 -11.88
CA PRO A 23 7.95 -8.67 -12.75
C PRO A 23 7.68 -7.35 -13.47
N ALA A 24 8.72 -6.55 -13.65
CA ALA A 24 8.66 -5.28 -14.36
C ALA A 24 10.00 -5.04 -15.09
N PRO A 25 10.04 -4.24 -16.15
CA PRO A 25 11.28 -3.91 -16.86
C PRO A 25 12.38 -3.45 -15.89
N GLY A 26 13.56 -4.10 -15.96
CA GLY A 26 14.69 -3.85 -15.04
C GLY A 26 14.59 -4.54 -13.66
N HIS A 27 13.52 -5.30 -13.42
CA HIS A 27 13.29 -6.12 -12.22
C HIS A 27 12.52 -7.37 -12.63
N GLU A 28 13.20 -8.27 -13.34
CA GLU A 28 12.56 -9.42 -13.98
C GLU A 28 12.40 -10.60 -13.03
N ASP A 29 13.27 -10.69 -11.98
CA ASP A 29 13.29 -11.77 -11.01
C ASP A 29 12.99 -11.33 -9.58
N GLY A 30 12.58 -12.26 -8.74
CA GLY A 30 12.42 -12.08 -7.30
C GLY A 30 11.15 -11.34 -6.88
N SER A 31 10.14 -11.30 -7.75
CA SER A 31 8.84 -10.73 -7.43
C SER A 31 8.05 -11.60 -6.44
N ILE A 32 7.05 -10.99 -5.80
CA ILE A 32 6.17 -11.71 -4.88
C ILE A 32 5.33 -12.74 -5.62
N THR A 33 4.84 -12.41 -6.83
CA THR A 33 4.04 -13.35 -7.62
C THR A 33 4.80 -14.62 -7.98
N GLU A 34 6.10 -14.52 -8.29
CA GLU A 34 6.93 -15.72 -8.56
C GLU A 34 7.07 -16.63 -7.34
N GLU A 35 7.24 -16.03 -6.14
CA GLU A 35 7.29 -16.80 -4.89
C GLU A 35 5.94 -17.44 -4.59
N LEU A 36 4.83 -16.72 -4.83
CA LEU A 36 3.47 -17.24 -4.66
C LEU A 36 3.14 -18.38 -5.64
N VAL A 37 3.53 -18.27 -6.91
CA VAL A 37 3.34 -19.34 -7.91
C VAL A 37 4.18 -20.58 -7.55
N LYS A 38 5.40 -20.41 -7.04
CA LYS A 38 6.20 -21.55 -6.53
C LYS A 38 5.51 -22.24 -5.34
N ARG A 39 4.88 -21.47 -4.45
CA ARG A 39 4.11 -21.98 -3.30
C ARG A 39 2.80 -22.63 -3.72
N CYS A 40 2.08 -22.01 -4.64
CA CYS A 40 0.77 -22.42 -5.14
C CYS A 40 0.76 -22.41 -6.68
N PRO A 41 1.21 -23.49 -7.35
CA PRO A 41 1.35 -23.53 -8.81
C PRO A 41 0.04 -23.26 -9.58
N SER A 42 -1.11 -23.57 -8.99
CA SER A 42 -2.42 -23.29 -9.61
C SER A 42 -2.68 -21.80 -9.86
N MET A 43 -1.97 -20.92 -9.15
CA MET A 43 -2.08 -19.46 -9.36
C MET A 43 -1.52 -19.00 -10.71
N ALA A 44 -0.65 -19.75 -11.37
CA ALA A 44 -0.02 -19.36 -12.65
C ALA A 44 -1.04 -19.00 -13.74
N GLY A 45 -2.24 -19.62 -13.73
CA GLY A 45 -3.34 -19.35 -14.67
C GLY A 45 -4.38 -18.34 -14.17
N VAL A 46 -4.17 -17.69 -13.02
CA VAL A 46 -5.16 -16.80 -12.41
C VAL A 46 -4.87 -15.35 -12.79
N GLY A 47 -5.76 -14.72 -13.54
CA GLY A 47 -5.57 -13.36 -14.06
C GLY A 47 -4.73 -13.34 -15.34
N SER A 48 -3.70 -12.50 -15.42
CA SER A 48 -2.77 -12.50 -16.55
C SER A 48 -1.49 -13.29 -16.22
N ALA A 49 -0.83 -13.82 -17.26
CA ALA A 49 0.40 -14.58 -17.12
C ALA A 49 1.54 -13.77 -16.45
N GLU A 50 1.59 -12.47 -16.70
CA GLU A 50 2.60 -11.56 -16.12
C GLU A 50 2.29 -11.18 -14.67
N ARG A 51 1.03 -11.32 -14.24
CA ARG A 51 0.55 -10.86 -12.93
C ARG A 51 -0.41 -11.87 -12.29
N PRO A 52 0.03 -13.12 -12.08
CA PRO A 52 -0.84 -14.17 -11.56
C PRO A 52 -1.41 -13.80 -10.19
N GLY A 53 -2.74 -13.85 -10.07
CA GLY A 53 -3.48 -13.58 -8.83
C GLY A 53 -3.49 -12.13 -8.36
N VAL A 54 -2.86 -11.18 -9.06
CA VAL A 54 -2.74 -9.77 -8.65
C VAL A 54 -4.04 -9.02 -8.88
N VAL A 55 -4.70 -8.58 -7.82
CA VAL A 55 -5.94 -7.79 -7.85
C VAL A 55 -5.72 -6.32 -7.49
N HIS A 56 -4.63 -6.01 -6.76
CA HIS A 56 -4.15 -4.66 -6.47
C HIS A 56 -2.62 -4.66 -6.30
N ARG A 57 -2.04 -3.49 -6.08
CA ARG A 57 -0.58 -3.38 -5.89
C ARG A 57 -0.21 -2.37 -4.82
N LEU A 58 0.97 -2.57 -4.24
CA LEU A 58 1.73 -1.59 -3.48
C LEU A 58 3.00 -1.21 -4.26
N ASP A 59 3.54 -0.03 -4.01
CA ASP A 59 4.85 0.37 -4.53
C ASP A 59 5.93 -0.57 -3.99
N ARG A 60 7.05 -0.68 -4.68
CA ARG A 60 8.17 -1.54 -4.27
C ARG A 60 8.56 -1.31 -2.80
N ASP A 61 8.73 -0.05 -2.41
CA ASP A 61 9.22 0.34 -1.09
C ASP A 61 8.09 0.58 -0.05
N THR A 62 6.82 0.46 -0.45
CA THR A 62 5.68 0.41 0.47
C THR A 62 5.54 -0.99 1.04
N SER A 63 5.48 -1.12 2.36
CA SER A 63 5.24 -2.37 3.08
C SER A 63 3.76 -2.55 3.45
N GLY A 64 3.36 -3.74 3.89
CA GLY A 64 2.08 -4.02 4.52
C GLY A 64 1.16 -4.98 3.78
N VAL A 65 -0.11 -4.97 4.16
CA VAL A 65 -1.10 -5.98 3.76
C VAL A 65 -1.36 -5.96 2.26
N MET A 66 -1.29 -7.13 1.64
CA MET A 66 -1.73 -7.40 0.27
C MET A 66 -2.50 -8.72 0.18
N VAL A 67 -3.55 -8.75 -0.65
CA VAL A 67 -4.31 -9.96 -1.00
C VAL A 67 -4.04 -10.36 -2.44
N PHE A 68 -3.97 -11.68 -2.67
CA PHE A 68 -3.87 -12.29 -3.99
C PHE A 68 -4.94 -13.36 -4.15
N ALA A 69 -5.49 -13.49 -5.34
CA ALA A 69 -6.44 -14.53 -5.67
C ALA A 69 -5.70 -15.83 -6.05
N LYS A 70 -6.17 -16.97 -5.53
CA LYS A 70 -5.67 -18.32 -5.85
C LYS A 70 -6.51 -19.00 -6.92
N THR A 71 -7.75 -18.54 -7.11
CA THR A 71 -8.70 -19.07 -8.09
C THR A 71 -9.20 -17.97 -9.03
N ARG A 72 -9.66 -18.38 -10.24
CA ARG A 72 -10.25 -17.45 -11.21
C ARG A 72 -11.49 -16.74 -10.67
N ALA A 73 -12.34 -17.47 -9.94
CA ALA A 73 -13.55 -16.91 -9.34
C ALA A 73 -13.21 -15.81 -8.32
N ALA A 74 -12.28 -16.09 -7.41
CA ALA A 74 -11.81 -15.11 -6.44
C ALA A 74 -11.15 -13.88 -7.12
N TYR A 75 -10.39 -14.11 -8.20
CA TYR A 75 -9.77 -13.03 -8.97
C TYR A 75 -10.82 -12.07 -9.55
N LEU A 76 -11.84 -12.61 -10.20
CA LEU A 76 -12.89 -11.78 -10.82
C LEU A 76 -13.71 -11.01 -9.77
N ASP A 77 -14.03 -11.66 -8.65
CA ASP A 77 -14.76 -11.00 -7.57
C ASP A 77 -13.94 -9.89 -6.90
N LEU A 78 -12.71 -10.19 -6.47
CA LEU A 78 -11.83 -9.19 -5.86
C LEU A 78 -11.52 -8.04 -6.83
N ARG A 79 -11.27 -8.31 -8.11
CA ARG A 79 -11.07 -7.25 -9.12
C ARG A 79 -12.26 -6.30 -9.16
N ARG A 80 -13.49 -6.83 -9.21
CA ARG A 80 -14.71 -6.01 -9.17
C ARG A 80 -14.79 -5.16 -7.90
N GLN A 81 -14.49 -5.73 -6.73
CA GLN A 81 -14.48 -5.00 -5.46
C GLN A 81 -13.44 -3.87 -5.47
N PHE A 82 -12.20 -4.11 -5.98
CA PHE A 82 -11.16 -3.09 -6.09
C PHE A 82 -11.47 -2.01 -7.15
N GLU A 83 -12.26 -2.32 -8.16
CA GLU A 83 -12.70 -1.38 -9.20
C GLU A 83 -13.88 -0.51 -8.75
N SER A 84 -14.86 -1.08 -8.05
CA SER A 84 -16.02 -0.33 -7.52
C SER A 84 -15.67 0.53 -6.31
N HIS A 85 -14.66 0.12 -5.53
CA HIS A 85 -14.25 0.74 -4.26
C HIS A 85 -15.30 0.71 -3.12
N GLU A 86 -16.48 0.14 -3.34
CA GLU A 86 -17.60 0.21 -2.39
C GLU A 86 -17.42 -0.67 -1.16
N THR A 87 -16.73 -1.80 -1.32
CA THR A 87 -16.56 -2.82 -0.27
C THR A 87 -15.13 -2.91 0.26
N ILE A 88 -14.21 -2.14 -0.32
CA ILE A 88 -12.79 -2.15 0.04
C ILE A 88 -12.48 -0.98 0.96
N GLU A 89 -11.86 -1.29 2.10
CA GLU A 89 -11.29 -0.26 2.99
C GLU A 89 -9.78 -0.48 3.05
N LYS A 90 -9.02 0.61 2.87
CA LYS A 90 -7.55 0.61 2.83
C LYS A 90 -7.03 1.67 3.79
N THR A 91 -6.34 1.23 4.83
CA THR A 91 -5.73 2.12 5.82
C THR A 91 -4.21 2.00 5.74
N TYR A 92 -3.56 3.16 5.76
CA TYR A 92 -2.11 3.28 5.71
C TYR A 92 -1.61 4.12 6.86
N LEU A 93 -0.38 3.86 7.29
CA LEU A 93 0.39 4.74 8.16
C LEU A 93 1.55 5.32 7.38
N ALA A 94 1.79 6.61 7.55
CA ALA A 94 2.95 7.28 6.98
C ALA A 94 3.60 8.21 8.00
N VAL A 95 4.92 8.34 7.90
CA VAL A 95 5.66 9.40 8.59
C VAL A 95 5.87 10.54 7.61
N LEU A 96 5.42 11.74 7.98
CA LEU A 96 5.52 12.95 7.16
C LEU A 96 6.52 13.94 7.73
N HIS A 97 7.17 14.72 6.87
CA HIS A 97 7.91 15.92 7.28
C HIS A 97 6.95 17.02 7.69
N GLY A 98 7.06 17.48 8.95
CA GLY A 98 6.09 18.40 9.53
C GLY A 98 4.76 17.71 9.86
N ALA A 99 3.69 18.48 9.83
CA ALA A 99 2.33 17.98 9.99
C ALA A 99 1.36 18.83 9.18
N PRO A 100 0.29 18.24 8.61
CA PRO A 100 -0.81 19.02 8.05
C PRO A 100 -1.34 20.08 9.05
N LYS A 101 -1.79 21.22 8.54
CA LYS A 101 -2.33 22.29 9.38
C LYS A 101 -3.51 21.80 10.20
N GLU A 102 -4.43 21.12 9.53
CA GLU A 102 -5.59 20.51 10.16
C GLU A 102 -5.24 19.10 10.65
N ARG A 103 -5.79 18.72 11.81
CA ARG A 103 -5.55 17.37 12.38
C ARG A 103 -6.12 16.27 11.50
N LYS A 104 -7.23 16.53 10.79
CA LYS A 104 -7.88 15.61 9.87
C LYS A 104 -8.48 16.35 8.69
N GLY A 105 -8.63 15.69 7.58
CA GLY A 105 -9.26 16.25 6.40
C GLY A 105 -9.35 15.28 5.24
N THR A 106 -9.73 15.79 4.08
CA THR A 106 -9.88 15.04 2.84
C THR A 106 -9.27 15.82 1.69
N LEU A 107 -8.46 15.15 0.87
CA LEU A 107 -8.08 15.60 -0.46
C LEU A 107 -8.90 14.84 -1.49
N ASP A 108 -9.60 15.57 -2.32
CA ASP A 108 -10.32 15.07 -3.49
C ASP A 108 -9.78 15.83 -4.70
N GLY A 109 -8.82 15.26 -5.37
CA GLY A 109 -8.11 15.92 -6.45
C GLY A 109 -7.50 14.93 -7.45
N PRO A 110 -7.09 15.41 -8.64
CA PRO A 110 -6.48 14.56 -9.64
C PRO A 110 -5.02 14.28 -9.31
N VAL A 111 -4.60 13.03 -9.41
CA VAL A 111 -3.20 12.61 -9.24
C VAL A 111 -2.62 11.97 -10.50
N GLY A 112 -1.29 12.00 -10.60
CA GLY A 112 -0.54 11.38 -11.68
C GLY A 112 -0.62 12.13 -13.03
N ARG A 113 0.04 11.56 -14.04
CA ARG A 113 0.09 12.17 -15.39
C ARG A 113 -1.28 12.22 -16.06
N GLU A 114 -2.10 11.20 -15.84
CA GLU A 114 -3.45 11.09 -16.42
C GLU A 114 -4.49 11.93 -15.66
N ARG A 115 -4.08 12.61 -14.59
CA ARG A 115 -4.94 13.46 -13.74
C ARG A 115 -6.22 12.75 -13.30
N LEU A 116 -6.08 11.50 -12.86
CA LEU A 116 -7.22 10.70 -12.41
C LEU A 116 -7.66 11.15 -11.01
N ARG A 117 -8.96 11.31 -10.81
CA ARG A 117 -9.55 11.64 -9.50
C ARG A 117 -9.07 10.66 -8.44
N ALA A 118 -8.64 11.19 -7.31
CA ALA A 118 -8.16 10.44 -6.17
C ALA A 118 -8.70 11.05 -4.87
N ILE A 119 -9.22 10.21 -3.98
CA ILE A 119 -9.78 10.63 -2.69
C ILE A 119 -8.96 10.00 -1.57
N THR A 120 -8.42 10.86 -0.71
CA THR A 120 -7.57 10.49 0.42
C THR A 120 -8.00 11.24 1.67
N HIS A 121 -8.37 10.52 2.71
CA HIS A 121 -8.62 11.07 4.04
C HIS A 121 -7.36 10.93 4.88
N TRP A 122 -7.04 11.93 5.71
CA TRP A 122 -5.93 11.87 6.65
C TRP A 122 -6.37 12.18 8.07
N ASN A 123 -5.64 11.62 9.03
CA ASN A 123 -5.77 11.89 10.44
C ASN A 123 -4.37 11.88 11.09
N VAL A 124 -3.95 12.99 11.66
CA VAL A 124 -2.67 13.12 12.37
C VAL A 124 -2.80 12.42 13.71
N LEU A 125 -2.09 11.31 13.87
CA LEU A 125 -2.09 10.49 15.09
C LEU A 125 -1.16 11.07 16.16
N ALA A 126 0.06 11.46 15.75
CA ALA A 126 1.08 11.99 16.64
C ALA A 126 1.99 12.97 15.92
N LYS A 127 2.62 13.88 16.69
CA LYS A 127 3.66 14.81 16.23
C LYS A 127 4.90 14.58 17.07
N HIS A 128 6.06 14.39 16.41
CA HIS A 128 7.34 14.15 17.07
C HIS A 128 8.41 15.05 16.43
N GLY A 129 8.69 16.20 17.06
CA GLY A 129 9.66 17.15 16.56
C GLY A 129 9.39 17.56 15.10
N PRO A 130 10.30 17.28 14.15
CA PRO A 130 10.17 17.69 12.75
C PRO A 130 9.27 16.78 11.92
N VAL A 131 8.69 15.70 12.50
CA VAL A 131 7.89 14.72 11.78
C VAL A 131 6.54 14.47 12.46
N SER A 132 5.61 13.87 11.71
CA SER A 132 4.33 13.40 12.25
C SER A 132 3.99 12.01 11.74
N LEU A 133 3.30 11.23 12.57
CA LEU A 133 2.66 9.97 12.18
C LEU A 133 1.23 10.28 11.75
N VAL A 134 0.88 9.89 10.54
CA VAL A 134 -0.42 10.18 9.93
C VAL A 134 -1.05 8.89 9.40
N GLU A 135 -2.30 8.68 9.76
CA GLU A 135 -3.16 7.67 9.17
C GLU A 135 -3.79 8.22 7.90
N PHE A 136 -3.76 7.41 6.83
CA PHE A 136 -4.44 7.69 5.57
C PHE A 136 -5.45 6.59 5.27
N ARG A 137 -6.67 6.99 4.90
CA ARG A 137 -7.69 6.11 4.31
C ARG A 137 -7.93 6.55 2.89
N ILE A 138 -7.89 5.61 1.94
CA ILE A 138 -8.05 5.94 0.53
C ILE A 138 -9.28 5.22 -0.05
N GLU A 139 -10.13 5.99 -0.74
CA GLU A 139 -11.25 5.42 -1.49
C GLU A 139 -10.78 4.87 -2.85
N THR A 140 -9.89 5.58 -3.51
CA THR A 140 -9.28 5.19 -4.80
C THR A 140 -7.92 4.52 -4.60
N GLY A 141 -7.32 4.00 -5.67
CA GLY A 141 -6.00 3.33 -5.62
C GLY A 141 -5.09 3.77 -6.77
N ARG A 142 -4.86 5.09 -6.93
CA ARG A 142 -4.02 5.61 -8.02
C ARG A 142 -2.53 5.45 -7.68
N MET A 143 -1.71 5.40 -8.71
CA MET A 143 -0.26 5.28 -8.57
C MET A 143 0.30 6.42 -7.71
N HIS A 144 1.07 6.08 -6.66
CA HIS A 144 1.68 7.01 -5.71
C HIS A 144 0.70 7.96 -5.00
N GLN A 145 -0.59 7.66 -4.95
CA GLN A 145 -1.66 8.58 -4.51
C GLN A 145 -1.35 9.26 -3.18
N ILE A 146 -1.08 8.50 -2.11
CA ILE A 146 -0.79 9.05 -0.77
C ILE A 146 0.48 9.91 -0.80
N ARG A 147 1.50 9.50 -1.54
CA ARG A 147 2.79 10.19 -1.63
C ARG A 147 2.65 11.56 -2.30
N ILE A 148 1.84 11.64 -3.36
CA ILE A 148 1.51 12.88 -4.07
C ILE A 148 0.68 13.78 -3.15
N HIS A 149 -0.39 13.28 -2.57
CA HIS A 149 -1.27 14.05 -1.69
C HIS A 149 -0.55 14.55 -0.44
N ALA A 150 0.34 13.77 0.17
CA ALA A 150 1.17 14.22 1.29
C ALA A 150 2.10 15.39 0.89
N ALA A 151 2.65 15.36 -0.32
CA ALA A 151 3.45 16.46 -0.85
C ALA A 151 2.59 17.72 -1.12
N GLU A 152 1.37 17.57 -1.65
CA GLU A 152 0.40 18.65 -1.86
C GLU A 152 -0.04 19.31 -0.53
N LEU A 153 -0.10 18.54 0.57
CA LEU A 153 -0.31 19.08 1.92
C LEU A 153 0.90 19.88 2.45
N GLY A 154 2.01 19.95 1.70
CA GLY A 154 3.27 20.56 2.15
C GLY A 154 4.03 19.71 3.18
N CYS A 155 3.59 18.49 3.40
CA CYS A 155 4.10 17.55 4.39
C CYS A 155 4.49 16.21 3.71
N PRO A 156 5.52 16.18 2.83
CA PRO A 156 5.84 15.00 2.06
C PRO A 156 6.24 13.82 2.95
N VAL A 157 6.07 12.60 2.43
CA VAL A 157 6.45 11.38 3.13
C VAL A 157 7.97 11.35 3.33
N VAL A 158 8.40 11.08 4.56
CA VAL A 158 9.82 10.93 4.92
C VAL A 158 10.45 9.82 4.08
N GLY A 159 11.63 10.07 3.51
CA GLY A 159 12.37 9.13 2.68
C GLY A 159 11.83 8.94 1.26
N ASP A 160 10.86 9.73 0.84
CA ASP A 160 10.33 9.68 -0.52
C ASP A 160 11.29 10.37 -1.51
N ARG A 161 11.92 9.56 -2.37
CA ARG A 161 12.91 10.04 -3.35
C ARG A 161 12.30 10.76 -4.56
N THR A 162 10.98 10.66 -4.74
CA THR A 162 10.28 11.23 -5.90
C THR A 162 9.53 12.51 -5.53
N TYR A 163 8.79 12.49 -4.42
CA TYR A 163 7.93 13.58 -3.97
C TYR A 163 8.38 14.19 -2.63
N GLY A 164 9.45 13.65 -2.03
CA GLY A 164 9.94 14.01 -0.71
C GLY A 164 10.88 15.21 -0.68
N ASP A 165 11.51 15.40 0.46
CA ASP A 165 12.48 16.48 0.73
C ASP A 165 13.79 15.89 1.27
N ALA A 166 14.73 15.64 0.36
CA ALA A 166 16.03 15.08 0.70
C ALA A 166 16.85 15.96 1.67
N ALA A 167 16.61 17.28 1.71
CA ALA A 167 17.30 18.16 2.64
C ALA A 167 16.77 17.97 4.07
N LYS A 168 15.47 17.78 4.22
CA LYS A 168 14.84 17.45 5.51
C LYS A 168 15.24 16.04 5.95
N ASP A 169 15.26 15.04 5.04
CA ASP A 169 15.71 13.67 5.34
C ASP A 169 17.10 13.63 5.95
N ARG A 170 18.04 14.44 5.40
CA ARG A 170 19.43 14.53 5.93
C ARG A 170 19.53 15.09 7.34
N ARG A 171 18.53 15.83 7.80
CA ARG A 171 18.48 16.42 9.15
C ARG A 171 17.89 15.51 10.20
N LEU A 172 17.26 14.42 9.80
CA LEU A 172 16.71 13.42 10.72
C LEU A 172 17.83 12.66 11.40
N ARG A 173 17.60 12.26 12.64
CA ARG A 173 18.54 11.45 13.44
C ARG A 173 18.84 10.11 12.76
N THR A 174 17.80 9.50 12.18
CA THR A 174 17.92 8.25 11.41
C THR A 174 17.59 8.56 9.96
N ARG A 175 18.51 8.27 9.04
CA ARG A 175 18.28 8.49 7.60
C ARG A 175 17.35 7.39 7.07
N PRO A 176 16.21 7.75 6.46
CA PRO A 176 15.32 6.78 5.88
C PRO A 176 15.94 6.14 4.64
N SER A 177 15.86 4.82 4.51
CA SER A 177 16.31 4.09 3.32
C SER A 177 15.24 4.03 2.22
N ARG A 178 13.98 4.29 2.57
CA ARG A 178 12.78 4.23 1.73
C ARG A 178 11.76 5.27 2.15
N HIS A 179 10.69 5.44 1.37
CA HIS A 179 9.54 6.20 1.84
C HIS A 179 8.84 5.45 2.99
N LEU A 180 8.61 6.16 4.10
CA LEU A 180 8.01 5.59 5.31
C LEU A 180 6.49 5.56 5.16
N LEU A 181 6.01 4.59 4.38
CA LEU A 181 4.60 4.32 4.10
C LEU A 181 4.33 2.81 4.24
N HIS A 182 3.22 2.48 4.92
CA HIS A 182 2.85 1.12 5.26
C HIS A 182 1.34 0.92 5.17
N ALA A 183 0.89 -0.10 4.43
CA ALA A 183 -0.49 -0.53 4.35
C ALA A 183 -0.82 -1.35 5.62
N VAL A 184 -1.31 -0.67 6.66
CA VAL A 184 -1.53 -1.29 7.98
C VAL A 184 -2.76 -2.19 8.01
N GLU A 185 -3.79 -1.87 7.22
CA GLU A 185 -5.04 -2.62 7.23
C GLU A 185 -5.70 -2.65 5.84
N LEU A 186 -6.28 -3.80 5.54
CA LEU A 186 -7.10 -4.03 4.36
C LEU A 186 -8.35 -4.81 4.74
N SER A 187 -9.53 -4.25 4.42
CA SER A 187 -10.83 -4.88 4.64
C SER A 187 -11.59 -5.02 3.32
N PHE A 188 -12.20 -6.19 3.10
CA PHE A 188 -12.96 -6.51 1.89
C PHE A 188 -13.99 -7.63 2.15
N LEU A 189 -14.87 -7.90 1.18
CA LEU A 189 -15.75 -9.07 1.25
C LEU A 189 -14.98 -10.29 0.71
N HIS A 190 -14.94 -11.36 1.51
CA HIS A 190 -14.33 -12.61 1.08
C HIS A 190 -15.03 -13.15 -0.18
N PRO A 191 -14.30 -13.49 -1.26
CA PRO A 191 -14.89 -13.74 -2.59
C PRO A 191 -15.87 -14.89 -2.63
N THR A 192 -15.76 -15.87 -1.73
CA THR A 192 -16.63 -17.04 -1.69
C THR A 192 -17.68 -16.93 -0.59
N THR A 193 -17.32 -16.50 0.61
CA THR A 193 -18.26 -16.44 1.73
C THR A 193 -19.07 -15.15 1.81
N HIS A 194 -18.66 -14.12 1.07
CA HIS A 194 -19.21 -12.76 1.07
C HIS A 194 -19.29 -12.10 2.47
N ARG A 195 -18.56 -12.65 3.44
CA ARG A 195 -18.40 -12.04 4.77
C ARG A 195 -17.28 -11.02 4.72
N ARG A 196 -17.45 -9.91 5.44
CA ARG A 196 -16.37 -8.94 5.61
C ARG A 196 -15.23 -9.58 6.39
N VAL A 197 -14.02 -9.44 5.84
CA VAL A 197 -12.79 -9.87 6.47
C VAL A 197 -11.84 -8.68 6.52
N THR A 198 -11.07 -8.59 7.60
CA THR A 198 -10.10 -7.52 7.83
C THR A 198 -8.77 -8.13 8.23
N PHE A 199 -7.71 -7.71 7.58
CA PHE A 199 -6.34 -8.15 7.84
C PHE A 199 -5.46 -6.96 8.17
N SER A 200 -4.59 -7.13 9.15
CA SER A 200 -3.66 -6.09 9.59
C SER A 200 -2.23 -6.60 9.56
N ALA A 201 -1.28 -5.72 9.25
CA ALA A 201 0.14 -5.96 9.38
C ALA A 201 0.72 -4.96 10.40
N PRO A 202 1.56 -5.40 11.34
CA PRO A 202 2.17 -4.49 12.32
C PRO A 202 3.10 -3.51 11.60
N PRO A 203 3.12 -2.22 12.00
CA PRO A 203 4.06 -1.27 11.45
C PRO A 203 5.51 -1.75 11.62
N PRO A 204 6.35 -1.70 10.58
CA PRO A 204 7.75 -2.09 10.68
C PRO A 204 8.53 -1.11 11.56
N ALA A 205 9.66 -1.58 12.11
CA ALA A 205 10.45 -0.82 13.08
C ALA A 205 10.91 0.55 12.57
N ASP A 206 11.22 0.68 11.27
CA ASP A 206 11.65 1.96 10.67
C ASP A 206 10.53 3.02 10.67
N LEU A 207 9.27 2.61 10.71
CA LEU A 207 8.13 3.51 10.79
C LEU A 207 7.87 3.98 12.24
N VAL A 208 8.25 3.16 13.23
CA VAL A 208 8.01 3.44 14.66
C VAL A 208 9.07 4.40 15.22
N TYR A 209 10.30 4.37 14.69
CA TYR A 209 11.46 5.11 15.22
C TYR A 209 11.84 6.35 14.39
N ALA A 210 10.98 6.84 13.51
CA ALA A 210 11.26 8.02 12.69
C ALA A 210 11.12 9.37 13.43
N GLY A 211 10.99 9.35 14.75
CA GLY A 211 10.87 10.53 15.60
C GLY A 211 12.09 10.78 16.48
#